data_33e6babb26e33c4a75ebe8dff9fa1ec8
#
_entry.id   33e6babb26e33c4a75ebe8dff9fa1ec8
#
_cell.length_a   1.000
_cell.length_b   1.000
_cell.length_c   1.000
_cell.angle_alpha   90.00
_cell.angle_beta   90.00
_cell.angle_gamma   90.00
#
_symmetry.space_group_name_H-M   'P 1'
#
loop_
_entity.id
_entity.type
_entity.pdbx_description
1 polymer ?
#
loop_
_entity_poly.entity_id
_entity_poly.type
_entity_poly.pdbx_seq_one_letter_code
_entity_poly.pdbx_strand_id
1 'polypeptide(L)'
;MLEKFLDMSLVQRIVVGILVGILFGIFFPTWTFISILGTLFVSCLKAIAPILVFFLTMASIAKHKIGNKTFVKPILILYLVGTLLSALVAVIVSSIFTVPITLQETVSEKAPQSLESVLSTMLTNVTQNPVQSLIDANYLGVLFWAVLLGLAFRARSESTKELVDQISIALSQVVQVIIAFAPIGILGLVYQSIATTGIAGLAEYLQLLLVLIGTMLFVALVVYPFLTFLFIKENPYPLIFFCLKESALPAFFTRSSAANIPINMMLAERLKLTKEALYFLMLVDDTSIFFIFQNI
;
A
#
# COMPACT_ATOMS: atom_id res chain seq x y z
N MET A 1 -17.33 13.78 -26.54
CA MET A 1 -17.09 13.96 -25.08
C MET A 1 -16.53 12.70 -24.44
N LEU A 2 -17.10 11.52 -24.71
CA LEU A 2 -16.63 10.26 -24.12
C LEU A 2 -15.19 9.91 -24.53
N GLU A 3 -14.81 10.10 -25.79
CA GLU A 3 -13.44 9.86 -26.28
C GLU A 3 -12.43 10.76 -25.58
N LYS A 4 -12.71 12.06 -25.44
CA LYS A 4 -11.85 12.97 -24.68
C LYS A 4 -11.72 12.61 -23.20
N PHE A 5 -12.76 12.01 -22.60
CA PHE A 5 -12.71 11.53 -21.23
C PHE A 5 -11.85 10.26 -21.08
N LEU A 6 -11.88 9.37 -22.07
CA LEU A 6 -11.07 8.16 -22.11
C LEU A 6 -9.58 8.44 -22.38
N ASP A 7 -9.27 9.53 -23.08
CA ASP A 7 -7.89 9.99 -23.31
C ASP A 7 -7.25 10.69 -22.09
N MET A 8 -8.06 11.04 -21.09
CA MET A 8 -7.56 11.65 -19.85
C MET A 8 -6.83 10.64 -18.97
N SER A 9 -5.81 11.10 -18.23
CA SER A 9 -5.17 10.28 -17.21
C SER A 9 -6.19 9.83 -16.14
N LEU A 10 -5.96 8.67 -15.51
CA LEU A 10 -6.88 8.18 -14.48
C LEU A 10 -7.05 9.19 -13.34
N VAL A 11 -5.99 9.90 -12.95
CA VAL A 11 -6.04 10.95 -11.91
C VAL A 11 -7.00 12.06 -12.32
N GLN A 12 -6.94 12.53 -13.57
CA GLN A 12 -7.87 13.55 -14.08
C GLN A 12 -9.31 13.06 -14.06
N ARG A 13 -9.55 11.79 -14.46
CA ARG A 13 -10.89 11.17 -14.38
C ARG A 13 -11.40 11.07 -12.94
N ILE A 14 -10.52 10.77 -11.98
CA ILE A 14 -10.87 10.74 -10.53
C ILE A 14 -11.26 12.15 -10.06
N VAL A 15 -10.50 13.19 -10.44
CA VAL A 15 -10.83 14.58 -10.08
C VAL A 15 -12.21 14.96 -10.63
N VAL A 16 -12.52 14.60 -11.88
CA VAL A 16 -13.85 14.80 -12.45
C VAL A 16 -14.91 14.04 -11.64
N GLY A 17 -14.64 12.78 -11.26
CA GLY A 17 -15.52 11.98 -10.41
C GLY A 17 -15.80 12.64 -9.06
N ILE A 18 -14.78 13.20 -8.41
CA ILE A 18 -14.91 13.97 -7.16
C ILE A 18 -15.82 15.18 -7.35
N LEU A 19 -15.55 16.01 -8.36
CA LEU A 19 -16.34 17.22 -8.63
C LEU A 19 -17.82 16.88 -8.92
N VAL A 20 -18.06 15.86 -9.72
CA VAL A 20 -19.44 15.39 -10.02
C VAL A 20 -20.09 14.82 -8.76
N GLY A 21 -19.36 14.05 -7.92
CA GLY A 21 -19.85 13.53 -6.66
C GLY A 21 -20.25 14.63 -5.68
N ILE A 22 -19.46 15.71 -5.61
CA ILE A 22 -19.78 16.91 -4.81
C ILE A 22 -21.08 17.55 -5.31
N LEU A 23 -21.17 17.80 -6.61
CA LEU A 23 -22.36 18.43 -7.20
C LEU A 23 -23.63 17.60 -6.93
N PHE A 24 -23.57 16.29 -7.20
CA PHE A 24 -24.73 15.42 -6.94
C PHE A 24 -25.08 15.32 -5.45
N GLY A 25 -24.08 15.28 -4.55
CA GLY A 25 -24.30 15.24 -3.12
C GLY A 25 -24.99 16.50 -2.58
N ILE A 26 -24.69 17.67 -3.14
CA ILE A 26 -25.30 18.94 -2.76
C ILE A 26 -26.71 19.09 -3.33
N PHE A 27 -26.90 18.85 -4.66
CA PHE A 27 -28.15 19.12 -5.33
C PHE A 27 -29.18 17.98 -5.24
N PHE A 28 -28.73 16.75 -5.09
CA PHE A 28 -29.59 15.56 -5.09
C PHE A 28 -29.28 14.60 -3.92
N PRO A 29 -29.30 15.05 -2.64
CA PRO A 29 -28.89 14.23 -1.49
C PRO A 29 -29.77 12.98 -1.27
N THR A 30 -30.92 12.89 -1.88
CA THR A 30 -31.88 11.78 -1.75
C THR A 30 -31.63 10.62 -2.75
N TRP A 31 -30.72 10.78 -3.69
CA TRP A 31 -30.45 9.77 -4.73
C TRP A 31 -29.49 8.69 -4.23
N THR A 32 -29.91 7.94 -3.23
CA THR A 32 -29.07 6.93 -2.52
C THR A 32 -28.47 5.87 -3.43
N PHE A 33 -29.03 5.62 -4.63
CA PHE A 33 -28.47 4.67 -5.59
C PHE A 33 -27.06 5.03 -6.06
N ILE A 34 -26.66 6.30 -6.02
CA ILE A 34 -25.32 6.75 -6.38
C ILE A 34 -24.27 6.24 -5.38
N SER A 35 -24.64 6.13 -4.09
CA SER A 35 -23.74 5.60 -3.06
C SER A 35 -23.39 4.12 -3.27
N ILE A 36 -24.27 3.36 -3.94
CA ILE A 36 -24.04 1.95 -4.26
C ILE A 36 -22.78 1.79 -5.13
N LEU A 37 -22.51 2.73 -6.04
CA LEU A 37 -21.32 2.70 -6.89
C LEU A 37 -20.02 2.76 -6.06
N GLY A 38 -20.00 3.60 -5.03
CA GLY A 38 -18.89 3.69 -4.07
C GLY A 38 -18.73 2.41 -3.24
N THR A 39 -19.83 1.91 -2.70
CA THR A 39 -19.84 0.69 -1.90
C THR A 39 -19.38 -0.52 -2.72
N LEU A 40 -19.85 -0.69 -3.94
CA LEU A 40 -19.42 -1.78 -4.83
C LEU A 40 -17.92 -1.69 -5.14
N PHE A 41 -17.41 -0.51 -5.43
CA PHE A 41 -15.98 -0.30 -5.71
C PHE A 41 -15.11 -0.73 -4.53
N VAL A 42 -15.44 -0.25 -3.32
CA VAL A 42 -14.70 -0.62 -2.10
C VAL A 42 -14.83 -2.10 -1.78
N SER A 43 -16.03 -2.68 -1.96
CA SER A 43 -16.26 -4.10 -1.75
C SER A 43 -15.44 -4.97 -2.69
N CYS A 44 -15.35 -4.61 -3.97
CA CYS A 44 -14.49 -5.32 -4.94
C CYS A 44 -13.01 -5.25 -4.55
N LEU A 45 -12.51 -4.09 -4.10
CA LEU A 45 -11.13 -3.96 -3.63
C LEU A 45 -10.87 -4.79 -2.38
N LYS A 46 -11.78 -4.73 -1.39
CA LYS A 46 -11.68 -5.52 -0.16
C LYS A 46 -11.70 -7.03 -0.43
N ALA A 47 -12.50 -7.47 -1.40
CA ALA A 47 -12.64 -8.89 -1.73
C ALA A 47 -11.39 -9.48 -2.39
N ILE A 48 -10.74 -8.73 -3.29
CA ILE A 48 -9.58 -9.22 -4.04
C ILE A 48 -8.26 -9.10 -3.25
N ALA A 49 -8.16 -8.13 -2.32
CA ALA A 49 -6.92 -7.79 -1.66
C ALA A 49 -6.26 -8.97 -0.91
N PRO A 50 -6.96 -9.78 -0.07
CA PRO A 50 -6.34 -10.89 0.63
C PRO A 50 -5.77 -11.94 -0.31
N ILE A 51 -6.50 -12.25 -1.39
CA ILE A 51 -6.10 -13.23 -2.41
C ILE A 51 -4.86 -12.74 -3.15
N LEU A 52 -4.86 -11.45 -3.55
CA LEU A 52 -3.71 -10.84 -4.22
C LEU A 52 -2.46 -10.90 -3.34
N VAL A 53 -2.56 -10.46 -2.07
CA VAL A 53 -1.44 -10.46 -1.12
C VAL A 53 -0.91 -11.88 -0.90
N PHE A 54 -1.80 -12.86 -0.79
CA PHE A 54 -1.42 -14.27 -0.64
C PHE A 54 -0.57 -14.78 -1.80
N PHE A 55 -1.07 -14.68 -3.03
CA PHE A 55 -0.38 -15.19 -4.21
C PHE A 55 0.86 -14.37 -4.58
N LEU A 56 0.82 -13.05 -4.43
CA LEU A 56 1.96 -12.18 -4.69
C LEU A 56 3.13 -12.50 -3.76
N THR A 57 2.86 -12.61 -2.46
CA THR A 57 3.89 -12.96 -1.45
C THR A 57 4.41 -14.37 -1.67
N MET A 58 3.54 -15.34 -1.93
CA MET A 58 3.93 -16.72 -2.20
C MET A 58 4.80 -16.83 -3.46
N ALA A 59 4.45 -16.14 -4.56
CA ALA A 59 5.21 -16.12 -5.80
C ALA A 59 6.59 -15.49 -5.60
N SER A 60 6.65 -14.35 -4.92
CA SER A 60 7.89 -13.63 -4.62
C SER A 60 8.87 -14.53 -3.86
N ILE A 61 8.41 -15.22 -2.80
CA ILE A 61 9.24 -16.12 -2.00
C ILE A 61 9.65 -17.38 -2.79
N ALA A 62 8.73 -17.95 -3.56
CA ALA A 62 9.00 -19.17 -4.35
C ALA A 62 10.08 -18.95 -5.41
N LYS A 63 10.10 -17.79 -6.05
CA LYS A 63 11.09 -17.43 -7.08
C LYS A 63 12.42 -16.94 -6.51
N HIS A 64 12.49 -16.58 -5.26
CA HIS A 64 13.68 -15.98 -4.67
C HIS A 64 14.85 -16.97 -4.64
N LYS A 65 15.96 -16.64 -5.35
CA LYS A 65 17.24 -17.35 -5.27
C LYS A 65 18.05 -16.77 -4.11
N ILE A 66 18.51 -17.63 -3.19
CA ILE A 66 19.38 -17.18 -2.09
C ILE A 66 20.70 -16.70 -2.68
N GLY A 67 20.88 -15.39 -2.75
CA GLY A 67 22.19 -14.78 -2.95
C GLY A 67 23.03 -14.86 -1.66
N ASN A 68 24.33 -14.55 -1.76
CA ASN A 68 25.23 -14.57 -0.60
C ASN A 68 24.69 -13.75 0.57
N LYS A 69 24.73 -14.33 1.79
CA LYS A 69 24.08 -13.84 3.01
C LYS A 69 24.67 -12.54 3.59
N THR A 70 25.68 -11.93 2.95
CA THR A 70 26.52 -10.88 3.56
C THR A 70 25.80 -9.57 3.83
N PHE A 71 24.80 -9.20 3.01
CA PHE A 71 24.10 -7.91 3.14
C PHE A 71 22.67 -8.01 3.70
N VAL A 72 22.16 -9.23 3.91
CA VAL A 72 20.77 -9.45 4.40
C VAL A 72 20.53 -8.80 5.75
N LYS A 73 21.45 -9.02 6.71
CA LYS A 73 21.30 -8.52 8.08
C LYS A 73 21.26 -6.98 8.17
N PRO A 74 22.21 -6.22 7.59
CA PRO A 74 22.15 -4.76 7.68
C PRO A 74 20.93 -4.17 6.97
N ILE A 75 20.51 -4.73 5.83
CA ILE A 75 19.33 -4.23 5.11
C ILE A 75 18.06 -4.51 5.93
N LEU A 76 17.92 -5.71 6.50
CA LEU A 76 16.78 -6.04 7.37
C LEU A 76 16.71 -5.13 8.60
N ILE A 77 17.86 -4.83 9.23
CA ILE A 77 17.91 -3.90 10.37
C ILE A 77 17.49 -2.50 9.93
N LEU A 78 18.01 -1.99 8.81
CA LEU A 78 17.64 -0.68 8.28
C LEU A 78 16.14 -0.60 7.96
N TYR A 79 15.58 -1.65 7.38
CA TYR A 79 14.16 -1.75 7.09
C TYR A 79 13.32 -1.68 8.38
N LEU A 80 13.64 -2.50 9.38
CA LEU A 80 12.94 -2.51 10.66
C LEU A 80 13.04 -1.16 11.38
N VAL A 81 14.24 -0.58 11.43
CA VAL A 81 14.47 0.73 12.07
C VAL A 81 13.71 1.82 11.33
N GLY A 82 13.75 1.83 9.99
CA GLY A 82 13.03 2.79 9.17
C GLY A 82 11.51 2.71 9.37
N THR A 83 10.96 1.49 9.38
CA THR A 83 9.54 1.24 9.62
C THR A 83 9.11 1.69 11.02
N LEU A 84 9.89 1.33 12.05
CA LEU A 84 9.60 1.73 13.43
C LEU A 84 9.65 3.25 13.61
N LEU A 85 10.64 3.93 13.02
CA LEU A 85 10.73 5.38 13.07
C LEU A 85 9.58 6.05 12.32
N SER A 86 9.20 5.55 11.15
CA SER A 86 8.06 6.06 10.40
C SER A 86 6.76 5.89 11.19
N ALA A 87 6.53 4.74 11.81
CA ALA A 87 5.38 4.48 12.66
C ALA A 87 5.36 5.40 13.89
N LEU A 88 6.50 5.61 14.53
CA LEU A 88 6.63 6.51 15.68
C LEU A 88 6.32 7.96 15.28
N VAL A 89 6.83 8.42 14.16
CA VAL A 89 6.53 9.75 13.62
C VAL A 89 5.04 9.88 13.30
N ALA A 90 4.43 8.87 12.68
CA ALA A 90 2.99 8.87 12.38
C ALA A 90 2.16 8.99 13.65
N VAL A 91 2.50 8.26 14.73
CA VAL A 91 1.82 8.36 16.03
C VAL A 91 1.99 9.74 16.65
N ILE A 92 3.21 10.31 16.64
CA ILE A 92 3.47 11.65 17.18
C ILE A 92 2.67 12.70 16.42
N VAL A 93 2.73 12.68 15.07
CA VAL A 93 2.01 13.66 14.25
C VAL A 93 0.51 13.53 14.43
N SER A 94 -0.03 12.31 14.45
CA SER A 94 -1.45 12.04 14.72
C SER A 94 -1.88 12.51 16.11
N SER A 95 -1.01 12.46 17.12
CA SER A 95 -1.29 12.96 18.47
C SER A 95 -1.29 14.48 18.54
N ILE A 96 -0.47 15.16 17.72
CA ILE A 96 -0.40 16.63 17.67
C ILE A 96 -1.55 17.18 16.80
N PHE A 97 -1.80 16.56 15.65
CA PHE A 97 -2.84 16.95 14.70
C PHE A 97 -4.02 16.00 14.78
N THR A 98 -4.77 16.08 15.88
CA THR A 98 -5.98 15.28 16.04
C THR A 98 -7.04 15.72 15.03
N VAL A 99 -7.43 14.83 14.13
CA VAL A 99 -8.53 15.07 13.19
C VAL A 99 -9.75 14.34 13.72
N PRO A 100 -10.80 15.06 14.15
CA PRO A 100 -12.04 14.41 14.56
C PRO A 100 -12.72 13.83 13.32
N ILE A 101 -12.76 12.51 13.21
CA ILE A 101 -13.48 11.81 12.14
C ILE A 101 -14.76 11.29 12.75
N THR A 102 -15.91 11.77 12.26
CA THR A 102 -17.21 11.19 12.58
C THR A 102 -17.40 9.90 11.79
N LEU A 103 -16.95 8.77 12.35
CA LEU A 103 -17.24 7.45 11.79
C LEU A 103 -18.73 7.14 12.01
N GLN A 104 -19.49 6.99 10.94
CA GLN A 104 -20.92 6.63 11.00
C GLN A 104 -21.16 5.16 11.37
N GLU A 105 -20.16 4.32 11.27
CA GLU A 105 -20.23 2.94 11.75
C GLU A 105 -19.54 2.85 13.11
N THR A 106 -20.29 2.52 14.12
CA THR A 106 -19.76 2.07 15.41
C THR A 106 -19.05 0.73 15.16
N VAL A 107 -17.75 0.78 14.90
CA VAL A 107 -16.92 -0.42 14.96
C VAL A 107 -16.96 -0.86 16.42
N SER A 108 -17.71 -1.92 16.68
CA SER A 108 -17.91 -2.50 18.02
C SER A 108 -16.67 -3.26 18.51
N GLU A 109 -15.51 -2.96 17.97
CA GLU A 109 -14.26 -3.53 18.45
C GLU A 109 -13.86 -2.81 19.75
N LYS A 110 -14.02 -3.53 20.85
CA LYS A 110 -13.52 -3.08 22.15
C LYS A 110 -12.01 -2.85 22.03
N ALA A 111 -11.57 -1.64 22.40
CA ALA A 111 -10.13 -1.38 22.49
C ALA A 111 -9.45 -2.47 23.32
N PRO A 112 -8.28 -2.99 22.89
CA PRO A 112 -7.60 -4.05 23.61
C PRO A 112 -7.28 -3.60 25.04
N GLN A 113 -7.70 -4.38 26.02
CA GLN A 113 -7.60 -4.01 27.44
C GLN A 113 -6.19 -4.19 28.02
N SER A 114 -5.32 -4.99 27.35
CA SER A 114 -3.94 -5.23 27.77
C SER A 114 -3.04 -5.63 26.61
N LEU A 115 -1.74 -5.39 26.74
CA LEU A 115 -0.73 -5.87 25.77
C LEU A 115 -0.76 -7.39 25.61
N GLU A 116 -1.06 -8.12 26.68
CA GLU A 116 -1.18 -9.58 26.65
C GLU A 116 -2.33 -10.03 25.75
N SER A 117 -3.50 -9.38 25.84
CA SER A 117 -4.64 -9.67 24.95
C SER A 117 -4.33 -9.39 23.48
N VAL A 118 -3.58 -8.33 23.18
CA VAL A 118 -3.14 -7.99 21.81
C VAL A 118 -2.20 -9.07 21.30
N LEU A 119 -1.17 -9.44 22.06
CA LEU A 119 -0.21 -10.47 21.66
C LEU A 119 -0.86 -11.84 21.48
N SER A 120 -1.76 -12.22 22.38
CA SER A 120 -2.54 -13.46 22.30
C SER A 120 -3.39 -13.48 21.04
N THR A 121 -4.10 -12.40 20.76
CA THR A 121 -4.91 -12.26 19.53
C THR A 121 -4.05 -12.31 18.27
N MET A 122 -2.90 -11.64 18.26
CA MET A 122 -1.98 -11.71 17.13
C MET A 122 -1.48 -13.13 16.89
N LEU A 123 -1.08 -13.86 17.93
CA LEU A 123 -0.58 -15.24 17.81
C LEU A 123 -1.68 -16.19 17.29
N THR A 124 -2.90 -16.06 17.78
CA THR A 124 -4.04 -16.86 17.29
C THR A 124 -4.39 -16.50 15.84
N ASN A 125 -4.36 -15.24 15.48
CA ASN A 125 -4.63 -14.78 14.12
C ASN A 125 -3.56 -15.27 13.11
N VAL A 126 -2.30 -15.36 13.50
CA VAL A 126 -1.22 -15.90 12.64
C VAL A 126 -1.49 -17.37 12.28
N THR A 127 -1.98 -18.18 13.23
CA THR A 127 -2.19 -19.63 13.04
C THR A 127 -3.60 -20.00 12.60
N GLN A 128 -4.45 -19.03 12.31
CA GLN A 128 -5.81 -19.24 11.80
C GLN A 128 -5.77 -20.06 10.50
N ASN A 129 -6.82 -20.84 10.27
CA ASN A 129 -6.98 -21.63 9.04
C ASN A 129 -6.73 -20.75 7.80
N PRO A 130 -5.93 -21.19 6.81
CA PRO A 130 -5.56 -20.38 5.65
C PRO A 130 -6.76 -19.87 4.84
N VAL A 131 -7.79 -20.72 4.65
CA VAL A 131 -9.00 -20.32 3.93
C VAL A 131 -9.79 -19.30 4.73
N GLN A 132 -9.92 -19.52 6.05
CA GLN A 132 -10.61 -18.58 6.92
C GLN A 132 -9.88 -17.23 6.99
N SER A 133 -8.55 -17.23 7.02
CA SER A 133 -7.75 -16.00 6.97
C SER A 133 -8.01 -15.18 5.71
N LEU A 134 -8.23 -15.83 4.55
CA LEU A 134 -8.61 -15.17 3.31
C LEU A 134 -10.03 -14.58 3.38
N ILE A 135 -10.98 -15.32 3.94
CA ILE A 135 -12.38 -14.90 4.08
C ILE A 135 -12.50 -13.69 5.02
N ASP A 136 -11.82 -13.76 6.17
CA ASP A 136 -11.87 -12.73 7.22
C ASP A 136 -10.93 -11.55 6.92
N ALA A 137 -10.19 -11.58 5.80
CA ALA A 137 -9.13 -10.61 5.47
C ALA A 137 -8.10 -10.46 6.60
N ASN A 138 -7.80 -11.56 7.31
CA ASN A 138 -6.77 -11.60 8.34
C ASN A 138 -5.38 -11.64 7.70
N TYR A 139 -4.81 -10.47 7.43
CA TYR A 139 -3.53 -10.35 6.72
C TYR A 139 -2.36 -11.01 7.44
N LEU A 140 -2.38 -11.14 8.78
CA LEU A 140 -1.33 -11.86 9.51
C LEU A 140 -1.34 -13.35 9.16
N GLY A 141 -2.51 -13.99 9.18
CA GLY A 141 -2.67 -15.37 8.76
C GLY A 141 -2.40 -15.57 7.26
N VAL A 142 -2.90 -14.65 6.43
CA VAL A 142 -2.66 -14.67 4.97
C VAL A 142 -1.15 -14.66 4.67
N LEU A 143 -0.39 -13.74 5.27
CA LEU A 143 1.06 -13.63 5.08
C LEU A 143 1.79 -14.84 5.64
N PHE A 144 1.43 -15.33 6.81
CA PHE A 144 2.04 -16.52 7.42
C PHE A 144 1.95 -17.72 6.48
N TRP A 145 0.77 -18.03 5.99
CA TRP A 145 0.57 -19.15 5.08
C TRP A 145 1.20 -18.92 3.70
N ALA A 146 1.18 -17.68 3.19
CA ALA A 146 1.85 -17.34 1.94
C ALA A 146 3.37 -17.54 2.03
N VAL A 147 3.98 -17.18 3.16
CA VAL A 147 5.41 -17.40 3.42
C VAL A 147 5.71 -18.90 3.50
N LEU A 148 4.97 -19.66 4.28
CA LEU A 148 5.19 -21.12 4.42
C LEU A 148 5.05 -21.85 3.08
N LEU A 149 3.99 -21.56 2.32
CA LEU A 149 3.79 -22.15 1.00
C LEU A 149 4.83 -21.67 -0.01
N GLY A 150 5.22 -20.40 0.02
CA GLY A 150 6.28 -19.86 -0.81
C GLY A 150 7.62 -20.58 -0.58
N LEU A 151 7.97 -20.84 0.68
CA LEU A 151 9.16 -21.63 1.04
C LEU A 151 9.06 -23.09 0.56
N ALA A 152 7.88 -23.71 0.68
CA ALA A 152 7.65 -25.06 0.19
C ALA A 152 7.74 -25.14 -1.35
N PHE A 153 7.18 -24.17 -2.07
CA PHE A 153 7.26 -24.08 -3.53
C PHE A 153 8.67 -23.76 -4.05
N ARG A 154 9.50 -23.13 -3.25
CA ARG A 154 10.88 -22.81 -3.61
C ARG A 154 11.70 -24.04 -3.99
N ALA A 155 11.44 -25.19 -3.37
CA ALA A 155 12.09 -26.48 -3.66
C ALA A 155 11.47 -27.22 -4.86
N ARG A 156 10.46 -26.67 -5.52
CA ARG A 156 9.75 -27.29 -6.65
C ARG A 156 10.33 -26.86 -8.00
N SER A 157 9.82 -27.49 -9.08
CA SER A 157 10.23 -27.22 -10.45
C SER A 157 9.99 -25.74 -10.85
N GLU A 158 10.76 -25.24 -11.80
CA GLU A 158 10.58 -23.87 -12.30
C GLU A 158 9.19 -23.67 -12.92
N SER A 159 8.62 -24.70 -13.58
CA SER A 159 7.25 -24.63 -14.12
C SER A 159 6.19 -24.39 -13.04
N THR A 160 6.36 -24.98 -11.84
CA THR A 160 5.44 -24.76 -10.71
C THR A 160 5.57 -23.32 -10.18
N LYS A 161 6.78 -22.80 -10.07
CA LYS A 161 7.03 -21.41 -9.63
C LYS A 161 6.45 -20.40 -10.62
N GLU A 162 6.61 -20.70 -11.91
CA GLU A 162 6.06 -19.89 -12.99
C GLU A 162 4.53 -19.87 -12.98
N LEU A 163 3.88 -21.00 -12.72
CA LEU A 163 2.43 -21.07 -12.57
C LEU A 163 1.92 -20.17 -11.44
N VAL A 164 2.55 -20.22 -10.27
CA VAL A 164 2.19 -19.36 -9.12
C VAL A 164 2.37 -17.87 -9.45
N ASP A 165 3.44 -17.54 -10.17
CA ASP A 165 3.70 -16.18 -10.64
C ASP A 165 2.64 -15.70 -11.65
N GLN A 166 2.28 -16.53 -12.61
CA GLN A 166 1.23 -16.21 -13.58
C GLN A 166 -0.13 -15.95 -12.90
N ILE A 167 -0.45 -16.69 -11.83
CA ILE A 167 -1.65 -16.44 -11.03
C ILE A 167 -1.55 -15.04 -10.37
N SER A 168 -0.40 -14.69 -9.78
CA SER A 168 -0.21 -13.39 -9.14
C SER A 168 -0.32 -12.22 -10.14
N ILE A 169 0.21 -12.40 -11.36
CA ILE A 169 0.09 -11.43 -12.45
C ILE A 169 -1.37 -11.28 -12.87
N ALA A 170 -2.10 -12.39 -13.06
CA ALA A 170 -3.51 -12.36 -13.42
C ALA A 170 -4.37 -11.64 -12.37
N LEU A 171 -4.14 -11.91 -11.07
CA LEU A 171 -4.80 -11.21 -9.97
C LEU A 171 -4.48 -9.70 -9.97
N SER A 172 -3.23 -9.33 -10.24
CA SER A 172 -2.83 -7.93 -10.36
C SER A 172 -3.55 -7.23 -11.52
N GLN A 173 -3.77 -7.93 -12.64
CA GLN A 173 -4.56 -7.40 -13.76
C GLN A 173 -6.03 -7.18 -13.37
N VAL A 174 -6.63 -8.11 -12.61
CA VAL A 174 -8.00 -7.94 -12.08
C VAL A 174 -8.10 -6.69 -11.22
N VAL A 175 -7.11 -6.45 -10.34
CA VAL A 175 -7.06 -5.23 -9.52
C VAL A 175 -6.95 -3.98 -10.40
N GLN A 176 -6.13 -3.99 -11.45
CA GLN A 176 -6.03 -2.87 -12.38
C GLN A 176 -7.36 -2.57 -13.08
N VAL A 177 -8.12 -3.61 -13.44
CA VAL A 177 -9.48 -3.45 -14.00
C VAL A 177 -10.40 -2.78 -12.96
N ILE A 178 -10.40 -3.26 -11.71
CA ILE A 178 -11.19 -2.63 -10.63
C ILE A 178 -10.79 -1.16 -10.46
N ILE A 179 -9.48 -0.86 -10.42
CA ILE A 179 -8.97 0.52 -10.29
C ILE A 179 -9.38 1.40 -11.49
N ALA A 180 -9.54 0.84 -12.68
CA ALA A 180 -10.03 1.62 -13.82
C ALA A 180 -11.44 2.18 -13.58
N PHE A 181 -12.26 1.54 -12.73
CA PHE A 181 -13.56 2.04 -12.29
C PHE A 181 -13.50 3.02 -11.11
N ALA A 182 -12.31 3.33 -10.58
CA ALA A 182 -12.14 4.26 -9.47
C ALA A 182 -12.82 5.63 -9.67
N PRO A 183 -12.83 6.26 -10.86
CA PRO A 183 -13.55 7.53 -11.05
C PRO A 183 -15.03 7.45 -10.68
N ILE A 184 -15.68 6.35 -11.03
CA ILE A 184 -17.11 6.10 -10.75
C ILE A 184 -17.29 5.71 -9.28
N GLY A 185 -16.42 4.84 -8.75
CA GLY A 185 -16.44 4.44 -7.35
C GLY A 185 -16.24 5.63 -6.40
N ILE A 186 -15.25 6.47 -6.68
CA ILE A 186 -14.93 7.66 -5.88
C ILE A 186 -16.06 8.69 -5.98
N LEU A 187 -16.68 8.86 -7.14
CA LEU A 187 -17.87 9.67 -7.28
C LEU A 187 -18.96 9.23 -6.28
N GLY A 188 -19.24 7.92 -6.20
CA GLY A 188 -20.23 7.37 -5.27
C GLY A 188 -19.85 7.58 -3.80
N LEU A 189 -18.57 7.42 -3.44
CA LEU A 189 -18.08 7.64 -2.06
C LEU A 189 -18.18 9.12 -1.66
N VAL A 190 -17.76 10.04 -2.53
CA VAL A 190 -17.83 11.47 -2.29
C VAL A 190 -19.30 11.93 -2.19
N TYR A 191 -20.15 11.44 -3.09
CA TYR A 191 -21.60 11.66 -3.03
C TYR A 191 -22.14 11.24 -1.66
N GLN A 192 -21.86 10.01 -1.22
CA GLN A 192 -22.32 9.48 0.05
C GLN A 192 -21.84 10.35 1.22
N SER A 193 -20.56 10.72 1.24
CA SER A 193 -19.99 11.56 2.29
C SER A 193 -20.73 12.91 2.37
N ILE A 194 -20.96 13.58 1.25
CA ILE A 194 -21.64 14.88 1.24
C ILE A 194 -23.12 14.75 1.58
N ALA A 195 -23.80 13.74 1.06
CA ALA A 195 -25.21 13.53 1.33
C ALA A 195 -25.48 13.23 2.82
N THR A 196 -24.52 12.62 3.54
CA THR A 196 -24.67 12.23 4.95
C THR A 196 -24.11 13.26 5.94
N THR A 197 -22.92 13.82 5.65
CA THR A 197 -22.20 14.73 6.58
C THR A 197 -22.13 16.18 6.09
N GLY A 198 -22.58 16.44 4.86
CA GLY A 198 -22.48 17.76 4.24
C GLY A 198 -21.05 18.14 3.85
N ILE A 199 -20.88 19.41 3.45
CA ILE A 199 -19.57 19.96 3.05
C ILE A 199 -18.58 19.97 4.23
N ALA A 200 -19.07 20.07 5.45
CA ALA A 200 -18.21 20.04 6.66
C ALA A 200 -17.43 18.73 6.78
N GLY A 201 -18.07 17.57 6.50
CA GLY A 201 -17.39 16.29 6.49
C GLY A 201 -16.28 16.19 5.44
N LEU A 202 -16.45 16.83 4.27
CA LEU A 202 -15.41 16.89 3.26
C LEU A 202 -14.17 17.67 3.74
N ALA A 203 -14.38 18.73 4.53
CA ALA A 203 -13.29 19.49 5.13
C ALA A 203 -12.48 18.66 6.14
N GLU A 204 -13.15 17.81 6.94
CA GLU A 204 -12.51 16.88 7.88
C GLU A 204 -11.63 15.86 7.12
N TYR A 205 -12.12 15.28 6.01
CA TYR A 205 -11.33 14.39 5.15
C TYR A 205 -10.14 15.10 4.50
N LEU A 206 -10.32 16.35 4.06
CA LEU A 206 -9.21 17.13 3.49
C LEU A 206 -8.14 17.39 4.55
N GLN A 207 -8.53 17.72 5.78
CA GLN A 207 -7.59 17.89 6.89
C GLN A 207 -6.83 16.58 7.17
N LEU A 208 -7.52 15.44 7.19
CA LEU A 208 -6.89 14.14 7.34
C LEU A 208 -5.86 13.88 6.24
N LEU A 209 -6.23 14.12 4.98
CA LEU A 209 -5.33 13.95 3.85
C LEU A 209 -4.10 14.86 3.92
N LEU A 210 -4.27 16.11 4.34
CA LEU A 210 -3.15 17.04 4.50
C LEU A 210 -2.18 16.59 5.60
N VAL A 211 -2.69 16.13 6.74
CA VAL A 211 -1.88 15.57 7.82
C VAL A 211 -1.13 14.33 7.35
N LEU A 212 -1.83 13.44 6.66
CA LEU A 212 -1.27 12.21 6.13
C LEU A 212 -0.15 12.50 5.13
N ILE A 213 -0.42 13.29 4.07
CA ILE A 213 0.56 13.65 3.03
C ILE A 213 1.73 14.43 3.65
N GLY A 214 1.42 15.35 4.58
CA GLY A 214 2.45 16.10 5.30
C GLY A 214 3.38 15.19 6.11
N THR A 215 2.82 14.19 6.81
CA THR A 215 3.59 13.19 7.56
C THR A 215 4.48 12.36 6.64
N MET A 216 3.96 11.95 5.49
CA MET A 216 4.75 11.21 4.48
C MET A 216 5.91 12.01 3.96
N LEU A 217 5.66 13.25 3.56
CA LEU A 217 6.70 14.14 3.07
C LEU A 217 7.74 14.40 4.15
N PHE A 218 7.32 14.56 5.41
CA PHE A 218 8.22 14.70 6.54
C PHE A 218 9.10 13.46 6.73
N VAL A 219 8.52 12.27 6.68
CA VAL A 219 9.28 11.02 6.76
C VAL A 219 10.27 10.91 5.59
N ALA A 220 9.82 11.16 4.36
CA ALA A 220 10.65 11.05 3.16
C ALA A 220 11.77 12.09 3.09
N LEU A 221 11.53 13.33 3.55
CA LEU A 221 12.46 14.44 3.39
C LEU A 221 13.26 14.77 4.65
N VAL A 222 12.89 14.24 5.82
CA VAL A 222 13.59 14.48 7.09
C VAL A 222 14.07 13.18 7.72
N VAL A 223 13.17 12.21 7.96
CA VAL A 223 13.50 11.00 8.71
C VAL A 223 14.47 10.10 7.92
N TYR A 224 14.16 9.81 6.66
CA TYR A 224 15.05 9.00 5.82
C TYR A 224 16.38 9.67 5.49
N PRO A 225 16.44 10.98 5.14
CA PRO A 225 17.71 11.69 5.04
C PRO A 225 18.53 11.61 6.33
N PHE A 226 17.90 11.80 7.48
CA PHE A 226 18.59 11.69 8.77
C PHE A 226 19.16 10.29 9.00
N LEU A 227 18.38 9.24 8.75
CA LEU A 227 18.87 7.86 8.81
C LEU A 227 20.04 7.63 7.86
N THR A 228 19.91 8.06 6.61
CA THR A 228 20.95 7.91 5.60
C THR A 228 22.23 8.65 6.02
N PHE A 229 22.10 9.84 6.57
CA PHE A 229 23.24 10.62 7.07
C PHE A 229 23.99 9.88 8.21
N LEU A 230 23.27 9.22 9.12
CA LEU A 230 23.90 8.44 10.20
C LEU A 230 24.81 7.32 9.69
N PHE A 231 24.47 6.72 8.54
CA PHE A 231 25.23 5.62 7.95
C PHE A 231 26.32 6.09 6.99
N ILE A 232 26.03 7.04 6.11
CA ILE A 232 26.94 7.51 5.05
C ILE A 232 27.88 8.61 5.59
N LYS A 233 27.44 9.39 6.58
CA LYS A 233 28.15 10.56 7.16
C LYS A 233 28.46 11.65 6.13
N GLU A 234 27.77 11.64 4.99
CA GLU A 234 27.83 12.63 3.95
C GLU A 234 26.44 13.19 3.68
N ASN A 235 26.34 14.23 2.85
CA ASN A 235 25.05 14.84 2.52
C ASN A 235 24.12 13.81 1.84
N PRO A 236 22.99 13.40 2.47
CA PRO A 236 22.11 12.37 1.94
C PRO A 236 21.19 12.87 0.81
N TYR A 237 20.95 14.18 0.73
CA TYR A 237 19.94 14.74 -0.18
C TYR A 237 20.19 14.44 -1.66
N PRO A 238 21.43 14.50 -2.21
CA PRO A 238 21.66 14.14 -3.61
C PRO A 238 21.20 12.71 -3.93
N LEU A 239 21.45 11.75 -3.03
CA LEU A 239 21.02 10.35 -3.17
C LEU A 239 19.50 10.25 -3.09
N ILE A 240 18.89 10.90 -2.11
CA ILE A 240 17.44 10.83 -1.89
C ILE A 240 16.68 11.45 -3.05
N PHE A 241 17.06 12.63 -3.51
CA PHE A 241 16.43 13.26 -4.68
C PHE A 241 16.63 12.44 -5.96
N PHE A 242 17.79 11.80 -6.11
CA PHE A 242 18.02 10.89 -7.21
C PHE A 242 17.07 9.68 -7.16
N CYS A 243 16.92 9.03 -6.00
CA CYS A 243 15.98 7.93 -5.82
C CYS A 243 14.52 8.36 -6.00
N LEU A 244 14.12 9.50 -5.44
CA LEU A 244 12.77 10.04 -5.60
C LEU A 244 12.43 10.33 -7.07
N LYS A 245 13.36 10.93 -7.81
CA LYS A 245 13.14 11.26 -9.21
C LYS A 245 13.05 10.03 -10.11
N GLU A 246 13.97 9.09 -9.93
CA GLU A 246 14.11 7.94 -10.83
C GLU A 246 13.13 6.80 -10.49
N SER A 247 12.78 6.63 -9.21
CA SER A 247 11.95 5.51 -8.73
C SER A 247 10.58 5.94 -8.23
N ALA A 248 10.47 6.98 -7.39
CA ALA A 248 9.20 7.33 -6.77
C ALA A 248 8.18 7.88 -7.78
N LEU A 249 8.61 8.69 -8.75
CA LEU A 249 7.72 9.19 -9.81
C LEU A 249 7.13 8.06 -10.66
N PRO A 250 7.93 7.13 -11.24
CA PRO A 250 7.39 5.98 -11.94
C PRO A 250 6.48 5.12 -11.06
N ALA A 251 6.86 4.84 -9.80
CA ALA A 251 6.04 4.07 -8.86
C ALA A 251 4.67 4.71 -8.63
N PHE A 252 4.63 6.03 -8.45
CA PHE A 252 3.40 6.80 -8.31
C PHE A 252 2.47 6.66 -9.52
N PHE A 253 3.03 6.77 -10.74
CA PHE A 253 2.22 6.67 -11.96
C PHE A 253 1.80 5.25 -12.30
N THR A 254 2.66 4.26 -12.07
CA THR A 254 2.37 2.84 -12.34
C THR A 254 1.47 2.24 -11.28
N ARG A 255 1.48 2.78 -10.06
CA ARG A 255 0.75 2.23 -8.89
C ARG A 255 1.04 0.74 -8.67
N SER A 256 2.21 0.29 -9.04
CA SER A 256 2.64 -1.10 -8.95
C SER A 256 4.09 -1.16 -8.52
N SER A 257 4.36 -1.71 -7.35
CA SER A 257 5.71 -2.00 -6.85
C SER A 257 6.43 -2.97 -7.79
N ALA A 258 5.75 -4.03 -8.24
CA ALA A 258 6.31 -4.99 -9.16
C ALA A 258 6.75 -4.36 -10.50
N ALA A 259 5.99 -3.40 -11.03
CA ALA A 259 6.38 -2.68 -12.24
C ALA A 259 7.59 -1.75 -12.03
N ASN A 260 7.87 -1.38 -10.78
CA ASN A 260 9.00 -0.52 -10.43
C ASN A 260 10.31 -1.30 -10.17
N ILE A 261 10.24 -2.63 -9.97
CA ILE A 261 11.42 -3.49 -9.74
C ILE A 261 12.53 -3.27 -10.81
N PRO A 262 12.25 -3.30 -12.13
CA PRO A 262 13.29 -3.07 -13.14
C PRO A 262 13.94 -1.69 -13.03
N ILE A 263 13.18 -0.67 -12.64
CA ILE A 263 13.66 0.71 -12.45
C ILE A 263 14.62 0.76 -11.25
N ASN A 264 14.24 0.13 -10.16
CA ASN A 264 15.08 0.06 -8.96
C ASN A 264 16.34 -0.76 -9.18
N MET A 265 16.28 -1.81 -10.01
CA MET A 265 17.47 -2.55 -10.44
C MET A 265 18.44 -1.65 -11.23
N MET A 266 17.96 -0.92 -12.23
CA MET A 266 18.81 0.03 -12.97
C MET A 266 19.38 1.11 -12.05
N LEU A 267 18.61 1.58 -11.08
CA LEU A 267 19.08 2.55 -10.09
C LEU A 267 20.21 1.99 -9.25
N ALA A 268 20.06 0.75 -8.76
CA ALA A 268 21.07 0.07 -7.96
C ALA A 268 22.35 -0.23 -8.77
N GLU A 269 22.22 -0.58 -10.06
CA GLU A 269 23.35 -0.71 -10.97
C GLU A 269 24.07 0.61 -11.20
N ARG A 270 23.35 1.70 -11.40
CA ARG A 270 23.94 3.07 -11.52
C ARG A 270 24.68 3.48 -10.24
N LEU A 271 24.19 3.05 -9.08
CA LEU A 271 24.84 3.24 -7.78
C LEU A 271 26.02 2.26 -7.55
N LYS A 272 26.35 1.41 -8.55
CA LYS A 272 27.42 0.41 -8.49
C LYS A 272 27.31 -0.55 -7.32
N LEU A 273 26.06 -0.87 -6.92
CA LEU A 273 25.83 -1.89 -5.90
C LEU A 273 26.22 -3.28 -6.41
N THR A 274 26.70 -4.13 -5.51
CA THR A 274 27.04 -5.51 -5.87
C THR A 274 25.78 -6.28 -6.29
N LYS A 275 25.94 -7.29 -7.17
CA LYS A 275 24.81 -8.11 -7.64
C LYS A 275 24.04 -8.77 -6.48
N GLU A 276 24.74 -9.13 -5.41
CA GLU A 276 24.15 -9.72 -4.20
C GLU A 276 23.28 -8.72 -3.45
N ALA A 277 23.73 -7.46 -3.31
CA ALA A 277 22.96 -6.38 -2.73
C ALA A 277 21.74 -6.05 -3.62
N LEU A 278 21.89 -6.14 -4.92
CA LEU A 278 20.85 -5.90 -5.93
C LEU A 278 19.72 -6.94 -5.83
N TYR A 279 20.06 -8.23 -5.76
CA TYR A 279 19.06 -9.30 -5.57
C TYR A 279 18.34 -9.22 -4.22
N PHE A 280 19.02 -8.77 -3.17
CA PHE A 280 18.39 -8.61 -1.86
C PHE A 280 17.51 -7.36 -1.80
N LEU A 281 17.94 -6.26 -2.42
CA LEU A 281 17.12 -5.07 -2.60
C LEU A 281 15.83 -5.40 -3.37
N MET A 282 15.89 -6.27 -4.37
CA MET A 282 14.68 -6.76 -5.06
C MET A 282 13.71 -7.45 -4.11
N LEU A 283 14.20 -8.22 -3.14
CA LEU A 283 13.34 -8.89 -2.15
C LEU A 283 12.70 -7.90 -1.17
N VAL A 284 13.47 -6.87 -0.80
CA VAL A 284 13.04 -5.86 0.18
C VAL A 284 12.30 -4.72 -0.51
N ASP A 285 12.61 -4.44 -1.78
CA ASP A 285 12.06 -3.32 -2.54
C ASP A 285 10.61 -3.54 -2.99
N ASP A 286 10.19 -4.80 -3.12
CA ASP A 286 8.76 -5.14 -3.20
C ASP A 286 8.00 -4.66 -1.95
N THR A 287 8.73 -4.36 -0.88
CA THR A 287 8.16 -3.89 0.39
C THR A 287 8.66 -2.53 0.86
N SER A 288 9.88 -2.07 0.60
CA SER A 288 10.48 -0.96 1.35
C SER A 288 10.35 0.43 0.74
N ILE A 289 10.46 0.60 -0.55
CA ILE A 289 10.16 1.90 -1.21
C ILE A 289 8.65 2.09 -1.31
N PHE A 290 7.92 0.99 -1.49
CA PHE A 290 6.46 0.99 -1.52
C PHE A 290 5.85 1.18 -0.12
N PHE A 291 6.50 0.70 0.96
CA PHE A 291 6.05 0.98 2.33
C PHE A 291 6.14 2.47 2.69
N ILE A 292 7.02 3.24 2.06
CA ILE A 292 7.00 4.70 2.17
C ILE A 292 5.72 5.26 1.56
N PHE A 293 5.17 4.61 0.50
CA PHE A 293 3.97 5.06 -0.22
C PHE A 293 2.73 4.20 0.04
N GLN A 294 2.84 3.02 0.65
CA GLN A 294 1.72 2.07 0.86
C GLN A 294 1.19 2.06 2.31
N ASN A 295 1.92 2.62 3.29
CA ASN A 295 1.41 2.87 4.64
C ASN A 295 0.65 4.20 4.71
N ILE A 296 -0.05 4.52 3.61
CA ILE A 296 -0.93 5.66 3.51
C ILE A 296 -2.31 5.17 3.15
#